data_756f0a63621385a4531bed356bb71b9b
#
_entry.id   756f0a63621385a4531bed356bb71b9b
#
_cell.length_a   1.000
_cell.length_b   1.000
_cell.length_c   1.000
_cell.angle_alpha   90.00
_cell.angle_beta   90.00
_cell.angle_gamma   90.00
#
_symmetry.space_group_name_H-M   'P 1'
#
loop_
_entity.id
_entity.type
_entity.pdbx_description
1 polymer ?
#
loop_
_entity_poly.entity_id
_entity_poly.type
_entity_poly.pdbx_seq_one_letter_code
_entity_poly.pdbx_strand_id
1 'polypeptide(L)'
;MSLPALLNVGLIAARMGAREIEFGVKKVHSLQVQKKGPTDYVTEMDRKIETLVFEEIKKYYPEHNFLGEEFGHEINNSDTTWILDPIDGTTNFIHGYPQYCISLACKVDDKIEHGIIIDPSRQEEFTASRGKGAELNGERIRASQRMNLKDALIANSSHSKAEQTYTFENIATFRELYTCLLYTSPSPRD
;
A
#
# COMPACT_ATOMS: atom_id res chain seq x y z
N MET A 1 -19.85 7.77 -14.27
CA MET A 1 -19.34 6.75 -15.23
C MET A 1 -19.21 5.43 -14.48
N SER A 2 -19.51 4.28 -15.13
CA SER A 2 -19.26 2.98 -14.50
C SER A 2 -17.75 2.72 -14.41
N LEU A 3 -17.29 2.11 -13.29
CA LEU A 3 -15.91 1.67 -13.14
C LEU A 3 -15.55 0.60 -14.20
N PRO A 4 -14.30 0.55 -14.68
CA PRO A 4 -13.82 -0.57 -15.49
C PRO A 4 -14.02 -1.90 -14.76
N ALA A 5 -14.34 -2.96 -15.49
CA ALA A 5 -14.68 -4.26 -14.89
C ALA A 5 -13.57 -4.81 -13.97
N LEU A 6 -12.31 -4.77 -14.44
CA LEU A 6 -11.16 -5.18 -13.64
C LEU A 6 -11.03 -4.35 -12.36
N LEU A 7 -11.09 -3.01 -12.48
CA LEU A 7 -11.00 -2.13 -11.30
C LEU A 7 -12.12 -2.42 -10.29
N ASN A 8 -13.35 -2.64 -10.79
CA ASN A 8 -14.48 -2.92 -9.91
C ASN A 8 -14.32 -4.22 -9.12
N VAL A 9 -13.89 -5.30 -9.78
CA VAL A 9 -13.63 -6.60 -9.11
C VAL A 9 -12.47 -6.47 -8.13
N GLY A 10 -11.36 -5.84 -8.53
CA GLY A 10 -10.24 -5.60 -7.63
C GLY A 10 -10.64 -4.77 -6.40
N LEU A 11 -11.50 -3.77 -6.58
CA LEU A 11 -11.99 -2.92 -5.50
C LEU A 11 -12.87 -3.70 -4.50
N ILE A 12 -13.75 -4.57 -5.00
CA ILE A 12 -14.55 -5.46 -4.15
C ILE A 12 -13.63 -6.34 -3.30
N ALA A 13 -12.64 -6.98 -3.94
CA ALA A 13 -11.69 -7.85 -3.28
C ALA A 13 -10.82 -7.10 -2.25
N ALA A 14 -10.28 -5.94 -2.62
CA ALA A 14 -9.47 -5.12 -1.72
C ALA A 14 -10.26 -4.62 -0.50
N ARG A 15 -11.53 -4.26 -0.67
CA ARG A 15 -12.43 -3.89 0.44
C ARG A 15 -12.67 -5.04 1.41
N MET A 16 -12.71 -6.27 0.92
CA MET A 16 -12.81 -7.45 1.80
C MET A 16 -11.53 -7.60 2.63
N GLY A 17 -10.35 -7.45 2.01
CA GLY A 17 -9.07 -7.44 2.72
C GLY A 17 -8.98 -6.33 3.75
N ALA A 18 -9.35 -5.10 3.40
CA ALA A 18 -9.34 -3.96 4.31
C ALA A 18 -10.22 -4.16 5.56
N ARG A 19 -11.39 -4.80 5.41
CA ARG A 19 -12.24 -5.17 6.55
C ARG A 19 -11.56 -6.17 7.48
N GLU A 20 -10.81 -7.13 6.95
CA GLU A 20 -10.05 -8.06 7.78
C GLU A 20 -8.94 -7.34 8.55
N ILE A 21 -8.29 -6.33 7.96
CA ILE A 21 -7.32 -5.48 8.67
C ILE A 21 -7.98 -4.75 9.83
N GLU A 22 -9.16 -4.15 9.64
CA GLU A 22 -9.91 -3.47 10.70
C GLU A 22 -10.26 -4.41 11.88
N PHE A 23 -10.65 -5.65 11.59
CA PHE A 23 -10.90 -6.65 12.62
C PHE A 23 -9.61 -7.10 13.33
N GLY A 24 -8.52 -7.22 12.57
CA GLY A 24 -7.22 -7.66 13.07
C GLY A 24 -6.59 -6.67 14.04
N VAL A 25 -6.69 -5.36 13.78
CA VAL A 25 -6.15 -4.31 14.65
C VAL A 25 -6.60 -4.47 16.10
N LYS A 26 -7.86 -4.84 16.32
CA LYS A 26 -8.42 -5.04 17.68
C LYS A 26 -7.79 -6.23 18.40
N LYS A 27 -7.11 -7.11 17.69
CA LYS A 27 -6.52 -8.35 18.19
C LYS A 27 -5.02 -8.46 17.93
N VAL A 28 -4.38 -7.38 17.52
CA VAL A 28 -2.97 -7.38 17.08
C VAL A 28 -2.03 -8.05 18.10
N HIS A 29 -2.28 -7.86 19.40
CA HIS A 29 -1.46 -8.47 20.47
C HIS A 29 -1.61 -9.99 20.58
N SER A 30 -2.63 -10.58 19.98
CA SER A 30 -2.85 -12.03 19.96
C SER A 30 -2.40 -12.70 18.67
N LEU A 31 -1.96 -11.94 17.66
CA LEU A 31 -1.47 -12.47 16.40
C LEU A 31 -0.12 -13.15 16.59
N GLN A 32 0.02 -14.31 15.95
CA GLN A 32 1.33 -14.96 15.84
C GLN A 32 2.18 -14.20 14.83
N VAL A 33 3.35 -13.74 15.27
CA VAL A 33 4.30 -13.02 14.44
C VAL A 33 5.48 -13.93 14.11
N GLN A 34 5.74 -14.12 12.82
CA GLN A 34 6.91 -14.82 12.32
C GLN A 34 7.91 -13.80 11.76
N LYS A 35 9.17 -13.89 12.20
CA LYS A 35 10.24 -13.02 11.68
C LYS A 35 10.86 -13.66 10.44
N LYS A 36 10.74 -13.04 9.29
CA LYS A 36 11.34 -13.48 8.02
C LYS A 36 12.82 -13.16 7.91
N GLY A 37 13.26 -12.14 8.58
CA GLY A 37 14.63 -11.66 8.60
C GLY A 37 14.86 -10.83 9.84
N PRO A 38 15.97 -10.07 9.94
CA PRO A 38 16.25 -9.25 11.10
C PRO A 38 15.16 -8.21 11.40
N THR A 39 14.43 -7.78 10.36
CA THR A 39 13.43 -6.70 10.43
C THR A 39 12.11 -7.01 9.74
N ASP A 40 12.00 -8.12 8.98
CA ASP A 40 10.78 -8.48 8.26
C ASP A 40 9.87 -9.35 9.14
N TYR A 41 8.59 -9.02 9.17
CA TYR A 41 7.59 -9.73 9.95
C TYR A 41 6.48 -10.21 9.00
N VAL A 42 6.04 -11.44 9.21
CA VAL A 42 4.88 -12.03 8.56
C VAL A 42 3.85 -12.35 9.61
N THR A 43 2.64 -12.00 9.38
CA THR A 43 1.52 -12.30 10.26
C THR A 43 0.58 -13.33 9.64
N GLU A 44 -0.21 -14.01 10.47
CA GLU A 44 -1.29 -14.86 9.96
C GLU A 44 -2.32 -14.04 9.16
N MET A 45 -2.41 -12.74 9.47
CA MET A 45 -3.33 -11.83 8.78
C MET A 45 -2.94 -11.60 7.34
N ASP A 46 -1.63 -11.38 7.05
CA ASP A 46 -1.15 -11.17 5.68
C ASP A 46 -1.57 -12.33 4.79
N ARG A 47 -1.30 -13.56 5.22
CA ARG A 47 -1.68 -14.78 4.50
C ARG A 47 -3.18 -14.93 4.32
N LYS A 48 -3.94 -14.64 5.38
CA LYS A 48 -5.40 -14.71 5.33
C LYS A 48 -5.96 -13.71 4.31
N ILE A 49 -5.45 -12.47 4.32
CA ILE A 49 -5.91 -11.41 3.42
C ILE A 49 -5.54 -11.74 1.98
N GLU A 50 -4.30 -12.21 1.74
CA GLU A 50 -3.87 -12.58 0.40
C GLU A 50 -4.76 -13.68 -0.19
N THR A 51 -5.03 -14.75 0.58
CA THR A 51 -5.95 -15.80 0.18
C THR A 51 -7.34 -15.23 -0.14
N LEU A 52 -7.89 -14.43 0.76
CA LEU A 52 -9.25 -13.88 0.61
C LEU A 52 -9.39 -13.02 -0.65
N VAL A 53 -8.42 -12.16 -0.90
CA VAL A 53 -8.44 -11.24 -2.06
C VAL A 53 -8.30 -12.01 -3.36
N PHE A 54 -7.38 -12.96 -3.44
CA PHE A 54 -7.17 -13.73 -4.66
C PHE A 54 -8.33 -14.66 -4.95
N GLU A 55 -8.89 -15.34 -3.94
CA GLU A 55 -10.07 -16.17 -4.11
C GLU A 55 -11.30 -15.35 -4.58
N GLU A 56 -11.46 -14.11 -4.12
CA GLU A 56 -12.53 -13.24 -4.62
C GLU A 56 -12.34 -12.89 -6.09
N ILE A 57 -11.12 -12.52 -6.49
CA ILE A 57 -10.81 -12.19 -7.90
C ILE A 57 -10.98 -13.43 -8.79
N LYS A 58 -10.54 -14.61 -8.35
CA LYS A 58 -10.64 -15.88 -9.10
C LYS A 58 -12.08 -16.28 -9.42
N LYS A 59 -13.07 -15.85 -8.67
CA LYS A 59 -14.48 -16.10 -9.00
C LYS A 59 -14.88 -15.50 -10.35
N TYR A 60 -14.23 -14.42 -10.75
CA TYR A 60 -14.51 -13.69 -11.99
C TYR A 60 -13.45 -13.93 -13.06
N TYR A 61 -12.20 -14.14 -12.63
CA TYR A 61 -11.03 -14.25 -13.49
C TYR A 61 -10.10 -15.39 -13.04
N PRO A 62 -10.55 -16.66 -13.15
CA PRO A 62 -9.78 -17.81 -12.66
C PRO A 62 -8.48 -18.03 -13.45
N GLU A 63 -8.38 -17.52 -14.68
CA GLU A 63 -7.21 -17.71 -15.56
C GLU A 63 -6.17 -16.60 -15.44
N HIS A 64 -6.43 -15.54 -14.62
CA HIS A 64 -5.44 -14.50 -14.43
C HIS A 64 -4.25 -15.01 -13.61
N ASN A 65 -3.11 -14.35 -13.75
CA ASN A 65 -1.95 -14.59 -12.92
C ASN A 65 -2.08 -13.80 -11.61
N PHE A 66 -1.44 -14.35 -10.56
CA PHE A 66 -1.43 -13.73 -9.23
C PHE A 66 0.00 -13.67 -8.70
N LEU A 67 0.36 -12.52 -8.13
CA LEU A 67 1.62 -12.26 -7.46
C LEU A 67 1.33 -11.66 -6.10
N GLY A 68 1.57 -12.46 -5.06
CA GLY A 68 1.45 -12.04 -3.67
C GLY A 68 2.79 -11.96 -2.97
N GLU A 69 2.82 -11.27 -1.86
CA GLU A 69 4.01 -11.18 -1.02
C GLU A 69 4.27 -12.51 -0.29
N GLU A 70 3.19 -13.18 0.16
CA GLU A 70 3.26 -14.33 1.03
C GLU A 70 3.34 -15.68 0.29
N PHE A 71 2.54 -15.85 -0.74
CA PHE A 71 2.48 -17.11 -1.51
C PHE A 71 3.26 -17.07 -2.82
N GLY A 72 3.77 -15.88 -3.20
CA GLY A 72 4.56 -15.72 -4.41
C GLY A 72 3.72 -15.72 -5.68
N HIS A 73 4.19 -16.42 -6.72
CA HIS A 73 3.60 -16.36 -8.06
C HIS A 73 2.70 -17.56 -8.34
N GLU A 74 1.48 -17.30 -8.83
CA GLU A 74 0.63 -18.26 -9.51
C GLU A 74 0.50 -17.81 -10.98
N ILE A 75 1.06 -18.60 -11.90
CA ILE A 75 1.15 -18.27 -13.32
C ILE A 75 0.19 -19.16 -14.11
N ASN A 76 -0.80 -18.55 -14.76
CA ASN A 76 -1.82 -19.22 -15.56
C ASN A 76 -1.74 -18.84 -17.06
N ASN A 77 -0.58 -18.32 -17.53
CA ASN A 77 -0.35 -17.88 -18.91
C ASN A 77 -1.33 -16.81 -19.44
N SER A 78 -1.78 -15.92 -18.54
CA SER A 78 -2.63 -14.79 -18.88
C SER A 78 -1.79 -13.53 -19.10
N ASP A 79 -2.27 -12.63 -19.94
CA ASP A 79 -1.71 -11.27 -20.11
C ASP A 79 -2.01 -10.38 -18.90
N THR A 80 -2.91 -10.82 -18.02
CA THR A 80 -3.33 -10.07 -16.83
C THR A 80 -2.75 -10.69 -15.56
N THR A 81 -2.12 -9.86 -14.73
CA THR A 81 -1.54 -10.24 -13.44
C THR A 81 -2.06 -9.30 -12.34
N TRP A 82 -2.56 -9.88 -11.27
CA TRP A 82 -2.87 -9.17 -10.03
C TRP A 82 -1.67 -9.20 -9.10
N ILE A 83 -1.31 -8.05 -8.55
CA ILE A 83 -0.15 -7.87 -7.66
C ILE A 83 -0.67 -7.32 -6.35
N LEU A 84 -0.45 -8.03 -5.25
CA LEU A 84 -1.00 -7.70 -3.94
C LEU A 84 0.08 -7.65 -2.88
N ASP A 85 0.07 -6.55 -2.13
CA ASP A 85 0.63 -6.45 -0.80
C ASP A 85 -0.54 -6.40 0.18
N PRO A 86 -0.74 -7.45 1.01
CA PRO A 86 -1.92 -7.55 1.88
C PRO A 86 -1.94 -6.52 3.01
N ILE A 87 -0.79 -6.26 3.64
CA ILE A 87 -0.64 -5.22 4.67
C ILE A 87 0.68 -4.47 4.45
N ASP A 88 0.70 -3.53 3.50
CA ASP A 88 1.82 -2.60 3.39
C ASP A 88 1.95 -1.80 4.70
N GLY A 89 3.10 -1.90 5.33
CA GLY A 89 3.33 -1.38 6.67
C GLY A 89 3.06 -2.40 7.78
N THR A 90 3.32 -3.69 7.57
CA THR A 90 3.15 -4.78 8.56
C THR A 90 3.76 -4.46 9.92
N THR A 91 4.94 -3.84 9.95
CA THR A 91 5.58 -3.40 11.20
C THR A 91 4.71 -2.39 11.95
N ASN A 92 4.16 -1.41 11.25
CA ASN A 92 3.26 -0.41 11.85
C ASN A 92 1.99 -1.06 12.39
N PHE A 93 1.41 -1.99 11.61
CA PHE A 93 0.23 -2.75 12.01
C PHE A 93 0.46 -3.52 13.31
N ILE A 94 1.58 -4.27 13.42
CA ILE A 94 1.93 -5.05 14.61
C ILE A 94 2.11 -4.16 15.84
N HIS A 95 2.67 -2.96 15.65
CA HIS A 95 2.88 -2.00 16.74
C HIS A 95 1.66 -1.10 17.02
N GLY A 96 0.55 -1.29 16.31
CA GLY A 96 -0.66 -0.48 16.48
C GLY A 96 -0.51 0.97 16.00
N TYR A 97 0.51 1.25 15.18
CA TYR A 97 0.68 2.57 14.56
C TYR A 97 -0.19 2.66 13.29
N PRO A 98 -1.15 3.61 13.20
CA PRO A 98 -2.17 3.63 12.15
C PRO A 98 -1.62 4.20 10.82
N GLN A 99 -0.62 3.52 10.27
CA GLN A 99 0.02 3.84 8.99
C GLN A 99 0.30 2.54 8.25
N TYR A 100 -0.74 1.95 7.70
CA TYR A 100 -0.73 0.71 6.92
C TYR A 100 -1.90 0.71 5.94
N CYS A 101 -1.77 -0.03 4.86
CA CYS A 101 -2.81 -0.13 3.84
C CYS A 101 -2.78 -1.51 3.17
N ILE A 102 -3.82 -1.82 2.42
CA ILE A 102 -3.80 -2.88 1.42
C ILE A 102 -3.49 -2.24 0.07
N SER A 103 -2.57 -2.84 -0.68
CA SER A 103 -2.16 -2.36 -1.99
C SER A 103 -2.39 -3.44 -3.06
N LEU A 104 -3.25 -3.16 -4.04
CA LEU A 104 -3.58 -4.07 -5.12
C LEU A 104 -3.40 -3.38 -6.47
N ALA A 105 -2.65 -4.00 -7.36
CA ALA A 105 -2.48 -3.55 -8.73
C ALA A 105 -2.95 -4.61 -9.73
N CYS A 106 -3.49 -4.15 -10.86
CA CYS A 106 -3.80 -4.97 -12.02
C CYS A 106 -2.89 -4.57 -13.17
N LYS A 107 -2.05 -5.50 -13.61
CA LYS A 107 -1.12 -5.35 -14.73
C LYS A 107 -1.69 -6.10 -15.93
N VAL A 108 -1.75 -5.44 -17.11
CA VAL A 108 -2.17 -6.01 -18.38
C VAL A 108 -1.08 -5.70 -19.42
N ASP A 109 -0.64 -6.71 -20.18
CA ASP A 109 0.44 -6.57 -21.18
C ASP A 109 1.67 -5.85 -20.61
N ASP A 110 2.13 -6.27 -19.44
CA ASP A 110 3.26 -5.70 -18.68
C ASP A 110 3.13 -4.23 -18.26
N LYS A 111 1.92 -3.65 -18.35
CA LYS A 111 1.63 -2.28 -17.91
C LYS A 111 0.64 -2.28 -16.77
N ILE A 112 0.91 -1.51 -15.72
CA ILE A 112 -0.09 -1.30 -14.67
C ILE A 112 -1.26 -0.51 -15.27
N GLU A 113 -2.43 -1.13 -15.31
CA GLU A 113 -3.66 -0.53 -15.81
C GLU A 113 -4.52 0.04 -14.67
N HIS A 114 -4.53 -0.64 -13.53
CA HIS A 114 -5.30 -0.19 -12.36
C HIS A 114 -4.48 -0.33 -11.09
N GLY A 115 -4.66 0.61 -10.18
CA GLY A 115 -4.13 0.58 -8.82
C GLY A 115 -5.22 0.90 -7.81
N ILE A 116 -5.18 0.21 -6.68
CA ILE A 116 -6.10 0.34 -5.56
C ILE A 116 -5.27 0.35 -4.28
N ILE A 117 -5.46 1.36 -3.45
CA ILE A 117 -4.88 1.41 -2.11
C ILE A 117 -6.01 1.75 -1.15
N ILE A 118 -6.17 0.96 -0.09
CA ILE A 118 -7.16 1.25 0.94
C ILE A 118 -6.44 1.36 2.28
N ASP A 119 -6.52 2.54 2.88
CA ASP A 119 -6.14 2.79 4.28
C ASP A 119 -7.37 2.62 5.17
N PRO A 120 -7.51 1.48 5.87
CA PRO A 120 -8.67 1.22 6.71
C PRO A 120 -8.71 2.11 7.96
N SER A 121 -7.56 2.61 8.42
CA SER A 121 -7.47 3.45 9.62
C SER A 121 -8.06 4.84 9.40
N ARG A 122 -7.97 5.36 8.17
CA ARG A 122 -8.50 6.66 7.75
C ARG A 122 -9.78 6.57 6.95
N GLN A 123 -10.21 5.34 6.58
CA GLN A 123 -11.32 5.10 5.65
C GLN A 123 -11.08 5.80 4.30
N GLU A 124 -9.84 5.76 3.82
CA GLU A 124 -9.42 6.32 2.56
C GLU A 124 -9.22 5.22 1.52
N GLU A 125 -9.87 5.39 0.38
CA GLU A 125 -9.83 4.48 -0.75
C GLU A 125 -9.30 5.22 -1.97
N PHE A 126 -8.07 4.95 -2.35
CA PHE A 126 -7.45 5.49 -3.54
C PHE A 126 -7.60 4.51 -4.69
N THR A 127 -8.08 5.00 -5.82
CA THR A 127 -8.14 4.24 -7.06
C THR A 127 -7.51 5.01 -8.20
N ALA A 128 -6.88 4.29 -9.11
CA ALA A 128 -6.32 4.88 -10.32
C ALA A 128 -6.50 3.95 -11.51
N SER A 129 -6.67 4.55 -12.67
CA SER A 129 -6.66 3.84 -13.96
C SER A 129 -5.79 4.58 -14.95
N ARG A 130 -5.03 3.84 -15.75
CA ARG A 130 -4.13 4.38 -16.76
C ARG A 130 -4.89 5.33 -17.71
N GLY A 131 -4.37 6.55 -17.86
CA GLY A 131 -4.97 7.59 -18.69
C GLY A 131 -6.25 8.24 -18.15
N LYS A 132 -6.79 7.77 -17.01
CA LYS A 132 -8.03 8.34 -16.40
C LYS A 132 -7.76 9.16 -15.14
N GLY A 133 -6.54 9.06 -14.58
CA GLY A 133 -6.15 9.74 -13.35
C GLY A 133 -6.45 8.93 -12.10
N ALA A 134 -6.48 9.60 -10.94
CA ALA A 134 -6.69 8.99 -9.64
C ALA A 134 -7.86 9.64 -8.89
N GLU A 135 -8.45 8.86 -7.99
CA GLU A 135 -9.58 9.25 -7.16
C GLU A 135 -9.30 8.87 -5.70
N LEU A 136 -9.82 9.64 -4.76
CA LEU A 136 -9.90 9.36 -3.33
C LEU A 136 -11.38 9.31 -2.96
N ASN A 137 -11.85 8.18 -2.47
CA ASN A 137 -13.27 7.95 -2.11
C ASN A 137 -14.24 8.33 -3.25
N GLY A 138 -13.85 8.07 -4.50
CA GLY A 138 -14.64 8.39 -5.69
C GLY A 138 -14.52 9.85 -6.16
N GLU A 139 -13.79 10.70 -5.46
CA GLU A 139 -13.52 12.07 -5.85
C GLU A 139 -12.16 12.20 -6.52
N ARG A 140 -12.13 12.90 -7.67
CA ARG A 140 -10.91 13.06 -8.46
C ARG A 140 -9.85 13.86 -7.70
N ILE A 141 -8.66 13.28 -7.57
CA ILE A 141 -7.49 13.94 -6.99
C ILE A 141 -6.45 14.31 -8.06
N ARG A 142 -5.57 15.24 -7.72
CA ARG A 142 -4.46 15.67 -8.55
C ARG A 142 -3.22 15.92 -7.72
N ALA A 143 -2.05 15.79 -8.35
CA ALA A 143 -0.79 16.20 -7.74
C ALA A 143 -0.85 17.70 -7.36
N SER A 144 -0.14 18.04 -6.29
CA SER A 144 0.02 19.43 -5.86
C SER A 144 0.65 20.28 -6.97
N GLN A 145 0.20 21.52 -7.12
CA GLN A 145 0.78 22.51 -8.03
C GLN A 145 1.93 23.31 -7.38
N ARG A 146 2.36 22.94 -6.17
CA ARG A 146 3.48 23.60 -5.50
C ARG A 146 4.78 23.25 -6.20
N MET A 147 5.44 24.28 -6.75
CA MET A 147 6.66 24.14 -7.53
C MET A 147 7.93 24.36 -6.72
N ASN A 148 7.82 24.97 -5.53
CA ASN A 148 8.94 25.31 -4.68
C ASN A 148 8.99 24.41 -3.45
N LEU A 149 10.18 23.91 -3.14
CA LEU A 149 10.40 23.12 -1.92
C LEU A 149 10.06 23.88 -0.65
N LYS A 150 10.26 25.20 -0.64
CA LYS A 150 9.92 26.07 0.51
C LYS A 150 8.46 26.02 0.91
N ASP A 151 7.56 25.71 -0.03
CA ASP A 151 6.11 25.64 0.19
C ASP A 151 5.60 24.19 0.27
N ALA A 152 6.52 23.21 0.27
CA ALA A 152 6.18 21.81 0.24
C ALA A 152 6.17 21.18 1.63
N LEU A 153 5.22 20.27 1.86
CA LEU A 153 5.27 19.29 2.93
C LEU A 153 5.83 17.99 2.34
N ILE A 154 6.91 17.49 2.92
CA ILE A 154 7.56 16.26 2.47
C ILE A 154 7.38 15.19 3.53
N ALA A 155 6.86 14.04 3.11
CA ALA A 155 6.86 12.82 3.91
C ALA A 155 8.06 11.96 3.48
N ASN A 156 8.72 11.33 4.44
CA ASN A 156 9.81 10.39 4.21
C ASN A 156 9.57 9.10 4.99
N SER A 157 9.86 7.96 4.37
CA SER A 157 9.90 6.67 5.04
C SER A 157 11.30 6.07 4.86
N SER A 158 11.86 5.49 5.92
CA SER A 158 13.11 4.75 5.85
C SER A 158 12.84 3.25 5.85
N HIS A 159 13.40 2.54 4.88
CA HIS A 159 13.39 1.07 4.86
C HIS A 159 14.46 0.54 5.80
N SER A 160 14.05 -0.32 6.74
CA SER A 160 14.98 -0.88 7.75
C SER A 160 15.61 -2.21 7.31
N LYS A 161 15.90 -2.41 6.02
CA LYS A 161 16.73 -3.56 5.62
C LYS A 161 18.15 -3.31 6.11
N ALA A 162 18.62 -4.19 6.98
CA ALA A 162 19.93 -4.09 7.66
C ALA A 162 21.16 -4.08 6.73
N GLU A 163 20.95 -4.26 5.43
CA GLU A 163 22.01 -4.23 4.41
C GLU A 163 22.12 -2.89 3.65
N GLN A 164 21.17 -2.00 3.83
CA GLN A 164 21.33 -0.65 3.29
C GLN A 164 22.02 0.21 4.36
N THR A 165 23.33 0.27 4.27
CA THR A 165 24.11 1.30 4.91
C THR A 165 23.44 2.63 4.60
N TYR A 166 22.89 3.31 5.62
CA TYR A 166 22.54 4.71 5.50
C TYR A 166 23.82 5.43 5.10
N THR A 167 23.99 5.65 3.82
CA THR A 167 25.15 6.36 3.34
C THR A 167 25.06 7.78 3.87
N PHE A 168 26.20 8.35 4.24
CA PHE A 168 26.30 9.76 4.63
C PHE A 168 25.63 10.69 3.61
N GLU A 169 25.53 10.26 2.35
CA GLU A 169 24.80 10.93 1.26
C GLU A 169 23.30 11.06 1.51
N ASN A 170 22.64 10.02 2.04
CA ASN A 170 21.20 10.10 2.39
C ASN A 170 20.96 11.08 3.54
N ILE A 171 21.87 11.12 4.52
CA ILE A 171 21.80 12.07 5.63
C ILE A 171 22.07 13.50 5.13
N ALA A 172 23.02 13.69 4.23
CA ALA A 172 23.32 14.98 3.63
C ALA A 172 22.12 15.51 2.81
N THR A 173 21.53 14.65 1.95
CA THR A 173 20.33 14.99 1.18
C THR A 173 19.17 15.35 2.09
N PHE A 174 18.95 14.60 3.17
CA PHE A 174 17.89 14.90 4.15
C PHE A 174 18.14 16.25 4.84
N ARG A 175 19.39 16.57 5.19
CA ARG A 175 19.77 17.85 5.78
C ARG A 175 19.54 19.02 4.81
N GLU A 176 19.88 18.86 3.53
CA GLU A 176 19.63 19.87 2.51
C GLU A 176 18.12 20.11 2.31
N LEU A 177 17.33 19.04 2.21
CA LEU A 177 15.86 19.13 2.16
C LEU A 177 15.31 19.86 3.39
N TYR A 178 15.80 19.50 4.59
CA TYR A 178 15.36 20.12 5.84
C TYR A 178 15.64 21.62 5.90
N THR A 179 16.77 22.08 5.35
CA THR A 179 17.12 23.50 5.30
C THR A 179 16.27 24.29 4.28
N CYS A 180 15.68 23.62 3.29
CA CYS A 180 14.81 24.21 2.28
C CYS A 180 13.33 24.28 2.67
N LEU A 181 12.92 23.50 3.68
CA LEU A 181 11.52 23.39 4.10
C LEU A 181 11.16 24.50 5.10
N LEU A 182 9.94 25.04 4.97
CA LEU A 182 9.35 25.80 6.05
C LEU A 182 9.14 24.88 7.26
N TYR A 183 9.79 25.22 8.36
CA TYR A 183 9.60 24.51 9.60
C TYR A 183 8.24 24.87 10.19
N THR A 184 7.29 23.96 10.11
CA THR A 184 5.96 24.09 10.75
C THR A 184 5.79 23.04 11.84
N SER A 185 6.77 22.93 12.74
CA SER A 185 6.48 22.27 14.01
C SER A 185 5.81 23.31 14.90
N PRO A 186 4.60 23.07 15.42
CA PRO A 186 4.06 23.90 16.46
C PRO A 186 5.04 23.84 17.63
N SER A 187 5.62 24.97 17.97
CA SER A 187 6.41 25.11 19.19
C SER A 187 5.50 24.73 20.37
N PRO A 188 5.95 23.89 21.31
CA PRO A 188 5.18 23.58 22.50
C PRO A 188 5.09 24.79 23.47
N ARG A 189 5.37 25.97 22.99
CA ARG A 189 5.35 27.21 23.77
C ARG A 189 4.84 28.36 22.91
N ASP A 190 3.54 28.41 22.72
CA ASP A 190 2.78 29.65 22.53
C ASP A 190 1.35 29.40 22.99
#